data_7359d5a478de671d541cb06fa53e3f5c
#
_entry.id   7359d5a478de671d541cb06fa53e3f5c
#
_cell.length_a   1.000
_cell.length_b   1.000
_cell.length_c   1.000
_cell.angle_alpha   90.00
_cell.angle_beta   90.00
_cell.angle_gamma   90.00
#
_symmetry.space_group_name_H-M   'P 1'
#
loop_
_entity.id
_entity.type
_entity.pdbx_description
1 polymer ?
#
loop_
_entity_poly.entity_id
_entity_poly.type
_entity_poly.pdbx_seq_one_letter_code
_entity_poly.pdbx_strand_id
1 'polypeptide(L)'
;MKRKKTHRKKKKKKVYGWPLTAALLAFFILVFSVMWALLISGPSRLHEEKQAQTIRVIEENVQGIQGIEENIFEYVTYQGYTTDTLYWFDQTGQVITERSMDTLDYNKARQMALDTYQMEAESVELAFGYTSPVYEIKSRDRLLMLDYDTFEKVYER
;
A
#
# COMPACT_ATOMS: atom_id res chain seq x y z
N MET A 1 -57.81 71.74 2.19
CA MET A 1 -56.89 70.87 1.37
C MET A 1 -56.11 69.98 2.29
N LYS A 2 -56.42 68.69 2.39
CA LYS A 2 -55.66 67.67 3.25
C LYS A 2 -54.61 67.02 2.35
N ARG A 3 -53.32 67.24 2.63
CA ARG A 3 -52.18 66.54 1.99
C ARG A 3 -52.12 65.11 2.52
N LYS A 4 -52.32 64.10 1.64
CA LYS A 4 -52.05 62.69 1.92
C LYS A 4 -50.52 62.47 2.01
N LYS A 5 -50.03 62.08 3.19
CA LYS A 5 -48.66 61.60 3.39
C LYS A 5 -48.53 60.17 2.83
N THR A 6 -47.87 60.00 1.71
CA THR A 6 -47.55 58.72 1.14
C THR A 6 -46.38 58.10 1.96
N HIS A 7 -46.67 57.06 2.73
CA HIS A 7 -45.68 56.24 3.43
C HIS A 7 -44.92 55.40 2.37
N ARG A 8 -43.76 55.85 2.01
CA ARG A 8 -42.83 55.08 1.20
C ARG A 8 -42.25 53.95 2.02
N LYS A 9 -42.71 52.68 1.83
CA LYS A 9 -42.15 51.48 2.43
C LYS A 9 -40.71 51.34 1.97
N LYS A 10 -39.74 51.56 2.84
CA LYS A 10 -38.33 51.26 2.62
C LYS A 10 -38.17 49.74 2.42
N LYS A 11 -37.91 49.30 1.20
CA LYS A 11 -37.47 47.92 0.93
C LYS A 11 -36.19 47.67 1.74
N LYS A 12 -36.30 46.84 2.77
CA LYS A 12 -35.09 46.33 3.45
C LYS A 12 -34.24 45.58 2.45
N LYS A 13 -33.08 46.14 2.10
CA LYS A 13 -32.04 45.41 1.34
C LYS A 13 -31.70 44.20 2.17
N LYS A 14 -31.93 42.99 1.64
CA LYS A 14 -31.42 41.75 2.24
C LYS A 14 -29.91 41.84 2.15
N VAL A 15 -29.27 42.22 3.24
CA VAL A 15 -27.81 42.14 3.39
C VAL A 15 -27.53 40.66 3.57
N TYR A 16 -27.09 39.99 2.51
CA TYR A 16 -26.45 38.69 2.61
C TYR A 16 -25.11 38.94 3.33
N GLY A 17 -25.16 38.91 4.66
CA GLY A 17 -24.05 39.27 5.48
C GLY A 17 -23.21 38.07 5.89
N TRP A 18 -22.13 38.33 6.57
CA TRP A 18 -21.21 37.42 7.22
C TRP A 18 -21.80 36.08 7.72
N PRO A 19 -23.00 36.00 8.36
CA PRO A 19 -23.55 34.72 8.84
C PRO A 19 -23.85 33.73 7.71
N LEU A 20 -24.28 34.17 6.52
CA LEU A 20 -24.51 33.25 5.39
C LEU A 20 -23.18 32.72 4.85
N THR A 21 -22.17 33.57 4.74
CA THR A 21 -20.84 33.16 4.29
C THR A 21 -20.22 32.18 5.28
N ALA A 22 -20.34 32.43 6.58
CA ALA A 22 -19.86 31.52 7.63
C ALA A 22 -20.60 30.16 7.60
N ALA A 23 -21.90 30.16 7.39
CA ALA A 23 -22.70 28.92 7.28
C ALA A 23 -22.28 28.10 6.04
N LEU A 24 -22.06 28.73 4.89
CA LEU A 24 -21.59 28.07 3.69
C LEU A 24 -20.19 27.51 3.85
N LEU A 25 -19.29 28.23 4.51
CA LEU A 25 -17.94 27.77 4.80
C LEU A 25 -17.96 26.55 5.73
N ALA A 26 -18.76 26.60 6.79
CA ALA A 26 -18.93 25.49 7.72
C ALA A 26 -19.49 24.25 7.02
N PHE A 27 -20.50 24.42 6.16
CA PHE A 27 -21.04 23.35 5.34
C PHE A 27 -20.00 22.75 4.39
N PHE A 28 -19.20 23.59 3.74
CA PHE A 28 -18.13 23.15 2.85
C PHE A 28 -17.08 22.32 3.59
N ILE A 29 -16.64 22.79 4.77
CA ILE A 29 -15.68 22.05 5.62
C ILE A 29 -16.27 20.71 6.03
N LEU A 30 -17.54 20.65 6.41
CA LEU A 30 -18.23 19.41 6.80
C LEU A 30 -18.27 18.41 5.63
N VAL A 31 -18.70 18.85 4.45
CA VAL A 31 -18.75 18.00 3.24
C VAL A 31 -17.34 17.51 2.89
N PHE A 32 -16.34 18.37 2.93
CA PHE A 32 -14.95 18.02 2.66
C PHE A 32 -14.43 16.99 3.67
N SER A 33 -14.73 17.17 4.96
CA SER A 33 -14.33 16.24 6.02
C SER A 33 -14.97 14.87 5.85
N VAL A 34 -16.25 14.80 5.48
CA VAL A 34 -16.94 13.55 5.19
C VAL A 34 -16.36 12.86 3.96
N MET A 35 -16.12 13.60 2.89
CA MET A 35 -15.47 13.04 1.70
C MET A 35 -14.08 12.51 2.01
N TRP A 36 -13.28 13.26 2.77
CA TRP A 36 -11.95 12.83 3.20
C TRP A 36 -12.00 11.53 4.02
N ALA A 37 -12.92 11.45 4.98
CA ALA A 37 -13.10 10.26 5.82
C ALA A 37 -13.52 9.03 5.01
N LEU A 38 -14.42 9.19 4.02
CA LEU A 38 -14.94 8.07 3.24
C LEU A 38 -14.00 7.64 2.11
N LEU A 39 -13.33 8.58 1.44
CA LEU A 39 -12.56 8.27 0.22
C LEU A 39 -11.08 8.03 0.49
N ILE A 40 -10.51 8.64 1.53
CA ILE A 40 -9.08 8.56 1.81
C ILE A 40 -8.80 7.74 3.07
N SER A 41 -9.41 8.09 4.20
CA SER A 41 -9.11 7.42 5.48
C SER A 41 -9.79 6.05 5.63
N GLY A 42 -10.94 5.85 5.00
CA GLY A 42 -11.68 4.58 5.08
C GLY A 42 -10.93 3.41 4.44
N PRO A 43 -10.55 3.50 3.17
CA PRO A 43 -9.82 2.42 2.48
C PRO A 43 -8.49 2.08 3.13
N SER A 44 -7.71 3.08 3.57
CA SER A 44 -6.42 2.84 4.24
C SER A 44 -6.58 2.05 5.54
N ARG A 45 -7.56 2.39 6.36
CA ARG A 45 -7.83 1.67 7.62
C ARG A 45 -8.24 0.22 7.39
N LEU A 46 -9.09 -0.04 6.39
CA LEU A 46 -9.50 -1.40 6.04
C LEU A 46 -8.32 -2.24 5.55
N HIS A 47 -7.40 -1.63 4.80
CA HIS A 47 -6.18 -2.31 4.37
C HIS A 47 -5.27 -2.63 5.55
N GLU A 48 -5.01 -1.66 6.43
CA GLU A 48 -4.20 -1.83 7.64
C GLU A 48 -4.79 -2.90 8.59
N GLU A 49 -6.12 -2.89 8.79
CA GLU A 49 -6.81 -3.89 9.61
C GLU A 49 -6.68 -5.30 9.03
N LYS A 50 -6.84 -5.44 7.71
CA LYS A 50 -6.69 -6.71 7.01
C LYS A 50 -5.25 -7.22 7.08
N GLN A 51 -4.27 -6.34 6.83
CA GLN A 51 -2.86 -6.65 6.95
C GLN A 51 -2.50 -7.11 8.37
N ALA A 52 -2.95 -6.37 9.40
CA ALA A 52 -2.71 -6.73 10.79
C ALA A 52 -3.36 -8.08 11.17
N GLN A 53 -4.53 -8.39 10.61
CA GLN A 53 -5.18 -9.69 10.81
C GLN A 53 -4.38 -10.82 10.15
N THR A 54 -3.93 -10.62 8.91
CA THR A 54 -3.10 -11.63 8.21
C THR A 54 -1.79 -11.88 8.94
N ILE A 55 -1.11 -10.83 9.41
CA ILE A 55 0.13 -10.98 10.19
C ILE A 55 -0.10 -11.82 11.47
N ARG A 56 -1.20 -11.60 12.19
CA ARG A 56 -1.54 -12.42 13.37
C ARG A 56 -1.73 -13.90 13.02
N VAL A 57 -2.41 -14.19 11.91
CA VAL A 57 -2.59 -15.57 11.45
C VAL A 57 -1.24 -16.21 11.11
N ILE A 58 -0.33 -15.47 10.49
CA ILE A 58 1.03 -15.92 10.20
C ILE A 58 1.79 -16.24 11.49
N GLU A 59 1.75 -15.34 12.47
CA GLU A 59 2.40 -15.52 13.77
C GLU A 59 1.83 -16.71 14.57
N GLU A 60 0.52 -16.97 14.43
CA GLU A 60 -0.13 -18.16 15.04
C GLU A 60 0.27 -19.45 14.33
N ASN A 61 0.43 -19.43 13.01
CA ASN A 61 0.77 -20.60 12.21
C ASN A 61 2.26 -20.99 12.31
N VAL A 62 3.15 -20.00 12.44
CA VAL A 62 4.60 -20.21 12.47
C VAL A 62 5.21 -19.56 13.69
N GLN A 63 5.53 -20.37 14.71
CA GLN A 63 6.12 -19.86 15.93
C GLN A 63 7.53 -19.31 15.70
N GLY A 64 7.79 -18.11 16.23
CA GLY A 64 9.10 -17.48 16.15
C GLY A 64 9.42 -16.87 14.79
N ILE A 65 8.41 -16.67 13.94
CA ILE A 65 8.58 -15.97 12.67
C ILE A 65 8.98 -14.52 12.91
N GLN A 66 9.85 -14.00 12.06
CA GLN A 66 10.39 -12.64 12.09
C GLN A 66 10.39 -12.04 10.68
N GLY A 67 10.51 -10.71 10.62
CA GLY A 67 10.67 -10.00 9.35
C GLY A 67 9.50 -10.20 8.40
N ILE A 68 8.25 -10.22 8.93
CA ILE A 68 7.08 -10.36 8.07
C ILE A 68 6.91 -9.09 7.23
N GLU A 69 7.00 -9.25 5.93
CA GLU A 69 6.87 -8.18 4.95
C GLU A 69 5.80 -8.51 3.93
N GLU A 70 5.01 -7.51 3.55
CA GLU A 70 4.03 -7.61 2.48
C GLU A 70 4.72 -7.36 1.13
N ASN A 71 4.45 -8.23 0.17
CA ASN A 71 4.89 -8.08 -1.20
C ASN A 71 3.68 -8.02 -2.14
N ILE A 72 3.66 -7.05 -3.04
CA ILE A 72 2.59 -6.86 -4.02
C ILE A 72 3.20 -6.88 -5.41
N PHE A 73 3.00 -7.99 -6.12
CA PHE A 73 3.37 -8.12 -7.53
C PHE A 73 2.12 -8.44 -8.37
N GLU A 74 1.81 -9.69 -8.66
CA GLU A 74 0.57 -10.10 -9.31
C GLU A 74 -0.59 -10.11 -8.29
N TYR A 75 -0.30 -10.53 -7.08
CA TYR A 75 -1.21 -10.58 -5.94
C TYR A 75 -0.47 -10.30 -4.65
N VAL A 76 -1.22 -10.07 -3.58
CA VAL A 76 -0.64 -9.80 -2.26
C VAL A 76 -0.14 -11.11 -1.66
N THR A 77 1.13 -11.13 -1.30
CA THR A 77 1.78 -12.21 -0.55
C THR A 77 2.54 -11.63 0.63
N TYR A 78 2.87 -12.48 1.58
CA TYR A 78 3.72 -12.13 2.71
C TYR A 78 4.93 -13.05 2.72
N GLN A 79 6.04 -12.55 3.17
CA GLN A 79 7.25 -13.33 3.42
C GLN A 79 7.71 -13.12 4.85
N GLY A 80 8.42 -14.08 5.39
CA GLY A 80 9.02 -14.01 6.71
C GLY A 80 9.99 -15.16 6.92
N TYR A 81 10.70 -15.14 8.03
CA TYR A 81 11.69 -16.17 8.30
C TYR A 81 11.73 -16.57 9.78
N THR A 82 12.18 -17.79 10.03
CA THR A 82 12.64 -18.27 11.33
C THR A 82 14.16 -18.41 11.29
N THR A 83 14.75 -18.99 12.33
CA THR A 83 16.19 -19.26 12.34
C THR A 83 16.66 -20.11 11.17
N ASP A 84 15.82 -21.06 10.73
CA ASP A 84 16.23 -22.10 9.78
C ASP A 84 15.48 -22.06 8.45
N THR A 85 14.35 -21.35 8.38
CA THR A 85 13.41 -21.46 7.26
C THR A 85 12.87 -20.10 6.82
N LEU A 86 12.81 -19.91 5.51
CA LEU A 86 12.12 -18.83 4.81
C LEU A 86 10.72 -19.31 4.46
N TYR A 87 9.73 -18.43 4.62
CA TYR A 87 8.33 -18.72 4.34
C TYR A 87 7.73 -17.69 3.42
N TRP A 88 6.84 -18.13 2.54
CA TRP A 88 5.95 -17.28 1.76
C TRP A 88 4.50 -17.67 2.05
N PHE A 89 3.67 -16.66 2.28
CA PHE A 89 2.28 -16.82 2.66
C PHE A 89 1.38 -16.12 1.65
N ASP A 90 0.17 -16.63 1.52
CA ASP A 90 -0.88 -15.95 0.78
C ASP A 90 -1.51 -14.81 1.60
N GLN A 91 -2.46 -14.11 0.98
CA GLN A 91 -3.19 -12.99 1.61
C GLN A 91 -4.03 -13.40 2.83
N THR A 92 -4.20 -14.68 3.10
CA THR A 92 -4.93 -15.22 4.26
C THR A 92 -3.98 -15.67 5.39
N GLY A 93 -2.66 -15.62 5.16
CA GLY A 93 -1.64 -16.04 6.11
C GLY A 93 -1.36 -17.55 6.07
N GLN A 94 -1.80 -18.27 5.02
CA GLN A 94 -1.46 -19.67 4.82
C GLN A 94 -0.14 -19.81 4.06
N VAL A 95 0.68 -20.78 4.46
CA VAL A 95 1.96 -21.06 3.81
C VAL A 95 1.74 -21.52 2.38
N ILE A 96 2.29 -20.79 1.42
CA ILE A 96 2.36 -21.20 0.01
C ILE A 96 3.52 -22.16 -0.20
N THR A 97 4.69 -21.79 0.30
CA THR A 97 5.93 -22.56 0.17
C THR A 97 6.96 -22.13 1.22
N GLU A 98 7.97 -22.96 1.41
CA GLU A 98 9.07 -22.72 2.32
C GLU A 98 10.41 -23.11 1.69
N ARG A 99 11.51 -22.52 2.16
CA ARG A 99 12.88 -22.86 1.78
C ARG A 99 13.76 -22.82 3.00
N SER A 100 14.81 -23.63 3.00
CA SER A 100 15.82 -23.58 4.06
C SER A 100 16.61 -22.27 3.98
N MET A 101 16.91 -21.67 5.13
CA MET A 101 17.64 -20.40 5.21
C MET A 101 19.05 -20.50 4.61
N ASP A 102 19.66 -21.68 4.61
CA ASP A 102 20.99 -21.93 4.04
C ASP A 102 21.02 -21.91 2.51
N THR A 103 19.86 -21.97 1.85
CA THR A 103 19.74 -21.84 0.39
C THR A 103 19.68 -20.39 -0.08
N LEU A 104 19.59 -19.41 0.83
CA LEU A 104 19.51 -18.00 0.51
C LEU A 104 20.84 -17.46 0.01
N ASP A 105 20.86 -16.96 -1.23
CA ASP A 105 22.09 -16.45 -1.85
C ASP A 105 21.86 -15.14 -2.63
N TYR A 106 21.78 -14.04 -1.87
CA TYR A 106 21.70 -12.69 -2.46
C TYR A 106 22.92 -12.34 -3.31
N ASN A 107 24.11 -12.87 -2.98
CA ASN A 107 25.33 -12.57 -3.72
C ASN A 107 25.28 -13.19 -5.11
N LYS A 108 24.83 -14.44 -5.21
CA LYS A 108 24.64 -15.13 -6.48
C LYS A 108 23.58 -14.42 -7.33
N ALA A 109 22.44 -14.02 -6.74
CA ALA A 109 21.41 -13.28 -7.44
C ALA A 109 21.95 -11.96 -8.02
N ARG A 110 22.73 -11.22 -7.23
CA ARG A 110 23.39 -9.98 -7.65
C ARG A 110 24.40 -10.21 -8.77
N GLN A 111 25.19 -11.27 -8.66
CA GLN A 111 26.19 -11.63 -9.68
C GLN A 111 25.51 -12.03 -10.99
N MET A 112 24.43 -12.82 -10.93
CA MET A 112 23.66 -13.20 -12.11
C MET A 112 23.03 -11.98 -12.81
N ALA A 113 22.52 -11.02 -12.04
CA ALA A 113 21.98 -9.78 -12.60
C ALA A 113 23.06 -8.99 -13.36
N LEU A 114 24.28 -8.92 -12.81
CA LEU A 114 25.39 -8.23 -13.44
C LEU A 114 25.89 -8.96 -14.68
N ASP A 115 26.22 -10.25 -14.55
CA ASP A 115 26.90 -11.01 -15.58
C ASP A 115 26.00 -11.33 -16.79
N THR A 116 24.74 -11.67 -16.52
CA THR A 116 23.81 -12.14 -17.56
C THR A 116 22.96 -11.01 -18.12
N TYR A 117 22.51 -10.09 -17.26
CA TYR A 117 21.56 -9.04 -17.64
C TYR A 117 22.18 -7.64 -17.67
N GLN A 118 23.49 -7.52 -17.39
CA GLN A 118 24.24 -6.26 -17.36
C GLN A 118 23.55 -5.20 -16.49
N MET A 119 23.01 -5.65 -15.36
CA MET A 119 22.25 -4.86 -14.42
C MET A 119 22.99 -4.76 -13.09
N GLU A 120 23.46 -3.54 -12.76
CA GLU A 120 24.04 -3.24 -11.45
C GLU A 120 22.91 -3.07 -10.42
N ALA A 121 22.86 -3.97 -9.46
CA ALA A 121 21.80 -4.03 -8.46
C ALA A 121 22.00 -2.97 -7.36
N GLU A 122 21.05 -2.06 -7.18
CA GLU A 122 20.96 -1.15 -6.03
C GLU A 122 20.41 -1.89 -4.80
N SER A 123 19.34 -2.70 -4.98
CA SER A 123 18.83 -3.61 -3.94
C SER A 123 18.54 -5.00 -4.50
N VAL A 124 18.58 -6.00 -3.61
CA VAL A 124 18.13 -7.37 -3.87
C VAL A 124 17.29 -7.79 -2.68
N GLU A 125 16.04 -8.08 -2.92
CA GLU A 125 15.03 -8.43 -1.92
C GLU A 125 14.39 -9.77 -2.28
N LEU A 126 13.78 -10.43 -1.32
CA LEU A 126 12.93 -11.59 -1.61
C LEU A 126 11.53 -11.11 -1.97
N ALA A 127 10.90 -11.83 -2.87
CA ALA A 127 9.53 -11.60 -3.25
C ALA A 127 8.84 -12.91 -3.65
N PHE A 128 7.59 -12.83 -4.06
CA PHE A 128 6.90 -13.95 -4.70
C PHE A 128 6.48 -13.52 -6.11
N GLY A 129 6.93 -14.27 -7.11
CA GLY A 129 6.62 -14.04 -8.51
C GLY A 129 5.23 -14.57 -8.90
N TYR A 130 5.11 -15.03 -10.13
CA TYR A 130 3.83 -15.58 -10.62
C TYR A 130 3.44 -16.89 -9.93
N THR A 131 4.41 -17.78 -9.71
CA THR A 131 4.16 -19.14 -9.20
C THR A 131 5.20 -19.62 -8.20
N SER A 132 6.30 -18.88 -8.02
CA SER A 132 7.43 -19.28 -7.18
C SER A 132 8.06 -18.10 -6.46
N PRO A 133 8.82 -18.36 -5.38
CA PRO A 133 9.69 -17.36 -4.78
C PRO A 133 10.69 -16.80 -5.79
N VAL A 134 11.04 -15.53 -5.65
CA VAL A 134 11.99 -14.85 -6.54
C VAL A 134 12.92 -13.93 -5.76
N TYR A 135 14.07 -13.67 -6.32
CA TYR A 135 14.90 -12.50 -5.99
C TYR A 135 14.41 -11.31 -6.82
N GLU A 136 13.91 -10.30 -6.16
CA GLU A 136 13.56 -9.01 -6.78
C GLU A 136 14.78 -8.10 -6.74
N ILE A 137 15.31 -7.75 -7.91
CA ILE A 137 16.51 -6.98 -8.08
C ILE A 137 16.15 -5.64 -8.70
N LYS A 138 16.44 -4.56 -7.98
CA LYS A 138 16.16 -3.19 -8.43
C LYS A 138 17.44 -2.47 -8.81
N SER A 139 17.35 -1.73 -9.88
CA SER A 139 18.32 -0.72 -10.29
C SER A 139 17.55 0.60 -10.49
N ARG A 140 18.23 1.68 -10.85
CA ARG A 140 17.63 3.02 -10.95
C ARG A 140 16.33 3.07 -11.79
N ASP A 141 16.29 2.31 -12.89
CA ASP A 141 15.22 2.35 -13.90
C ASP A 141 14.77 0.95 -14.35
N ARG A 142 15.31 -0.11 -13.73
CA ARG A 142 15.03 -1.50 -14.12
C ARG A 142 14.66 -2.32 -12.90
N LEU A 143 13.73 -3.25 -13.13
CA LEU A 143 13.32 -4.28 -12.19
C LEU A 143 13.53 -5.64 -12.86
N LEU A 144 14.28 -6.51 -12.21
CA LEU A 144 14.53 -7.89 -12.65
C LEU A 144 14.10 -8.84 -11.55
N MET A 145 13.32 -9.87 -11.90
CA MET A 145 12.99 -10.96 -10.98
C MET A 145 13.62 -12.26 -11.48
N LEU A 146 14.42 -12.88 -10.63
CA LEU A 146 15.02 -14.19 -10.86
C LEU A 146 14.35 -15.22 -9.95
N ASP A 147 14.03 -16.38 -10.50
CA ASP A 147 13.53 -17.51 -9.73
C ASP A 147 14.49 -17.87 -8.59
N TYR A 148 13.95 -18.13 -7.42
CA TYR A 148 14.74 -18.38 -6.20
C TYR A 148 15.66 -19.60 -6.32
N ASP A 149 15.15 -20.68 -6.92
CA ASP A 149 15.84 -21.96 -6.99
C ASP A 149 16.77 -22.05 -8.21
N THR A 150 16.31 -21.57 -9.37
CA THR A 150 17.01 -21.75 -10.66
C THR A 150 17.82 -20.54 -11.10
N PHE A 151 17.53 -19.36 -10.58
CA PHE A 151 18.06 -18.06 -11.02
C PHE A 151 17.70 -17.70 -12.47
N GLU A 152 16.72 -18.37 -13.05
CA GLU A 152 16.17 -18.03 -14.33
C GLU A 152 15.30 -16.77 -14.26
N LYS A 153 15.27 -16.01 -15.36
CA LYS A 153 14.46 -14.80 -15.40
C LYS A 153 12.97 -15.11 -15.40
N VAL A 154 12.25 -14.57 -14.42
CA VAL A 154 10.79 -14.63 -14.30
C VAL A 154 10.15 -13.38 -14.89
N TYR A 155 10.73 -12.21 -14.62
CA TYR A 155 10.19 -10.93 -15.04
C TYR A 155 11.30 -9.89 -15.23
N GLU A 156 11.10 -8.95 -16.15
CA GLU A 156 11.98 -7.80 -16.35
C GLU A 156 11.15 -6.59 -16.85
N ARG A 157 11.45 -5.41 -16.28
CA ARG A 157 10.85 -4.14 -16.68
C ARG A 157 11.86 -3.02 -16.67
#